data_fc7f16724eeb935b63a74a8cfecdbc53
#
_entry.id   fc7f16724eeb935b63a74a8cfecdbc53
#
_cell.length_a   1.000
_cell.length_b   1.000
_cell.length_c   1.000
_cell.angle_alpha   90.00
_cell.angle_beta   90.00
_cell.angle_gamma   90.00
#
_symmetry.space_group_name_H-M   'P 1'
#
loop_
_entity.id
_entity.type
_entity.pdbx_description
1 polymer ?
#
loop_
_entity_poly.entity_id
_entity_poly.type
_entity_poly.pdbx_seq_one_letter_code
_entity_poly.pdbx_strand_id
1 'polypeptide(L)'
;MKALLCVPMVKLQRRPVGEPDDAREIPYGRLETYDMGDIRIGRSVLQPGWRWSQSIKPIARTELCEYHHIGLCVSGSARIRMREGAELLIEAGQFYEVPPGHDSWVVGDEPWITIDWQPSTAFARTEGGGFDRVVATRLVTDIVDSTARALELGDGRWRDLLARHDQAVRAVLDRFRGREVATTGDGFVAVFDGAERAIHAAQEIGWAASGIGLEVRAAVHTGEIELEGGNVRGATMHIAARIADLAEPGQVYASWATRELLAGSPIGFTDRGLREMKGLAEERRVYLVEPSG
;
A
#
# COMPACT_ATOMS: atom_id res chain seq x y z
N MET A 1 31.91 -22.04 5.63
CA MET A 1 31.99 -20.69 5.09
C MET A 1 30.74 -19.94 5.55
N LYS A 2 30.86 -18.99 6.48
CA LYS A 2 29.72 -18.24 7.01
C LYS A 2 29.21 -17.29 5.95
N ALA A 3 27.98 -17.48 5.50
CA ALA A 3 27.29 -16.49 4.67
C ALA A 3 27.16 -15.20 5.49
N LEU A 4 27.79 -14.13 5.03
CA LEU A 4 27.56 -12.78 5.55
C LEU A 4 26.10 -12.44 5.17
N LEU A 5 25.25 -12.37 6.17
CA LEU A 5 23.95 -11.70 6.06
C LEU A 5 24.25 -10.23 5.66
N CYS A 6 23.93 -9.88 4.44
CA CYS A 6 23.92 -8.50 4.00
C CYS A 6 22.69 -7.83 4.66
N VAL A 7 22.88 -7.39 5.90
CA VAL A 7 21.97 -6.45 6.53
C VAL A 7 22.07 -5.18 5.70
N PRO A 8 20.97 -4.60 5.17
CA PRO A 8 21.04 -3.31 4.52
C PRO A 8 21.68 -2.34 5.51
N MET A 9 22.84 -1.81 5.16
CA MET A 9 23.53 -0.84 6.01
C MET A 9 22.65 0.41 6.04
N VAL A 10 21.91 0.58 7.14
CA VAL A 10 21.26 1.85 7.45
C VAL A 10 22.38 2.88 7.51
N LYS A 11 22.46 3.71 6.48
CA LYS A 11 23.49 4.73 6.37
C LYS A 11 23.16 5.85 7.34
N LEU A 12 24.07 6.15 8.25
CA LEU A 12 23.95 7.36 9.07
C LEU A 12 23.91 8.57 8.14
N GLN A 13 22.83 9.35 8.16
CA GLN A 13 22.63 10.49 7.28
C GLN A 13 21.90 11.64 7.97
N ARG A 14 22.09 12.83 7.45
CA ARG A 14 21.37 14.04 7.84
C ARG A 14 21.01 14.85 6.60
N ARG A 15 19.91 15.58 6.65
CA ARG A 15 19.49 16.54 5.63
C ARG A 15 19.17 17.88 6.30
N PRO A 16 19.88 18.97 5.97
CA PRO A 16 19.54 20.28 6.50
C PRO A 16 18.18 20.73 5.94
N VAL A 17 17.38 21.36 6.77
CA VAL A 17 16.20 22.10 6.29
C VAL A 17 16.68 23.23 5.36
N GLY A 18 16.10 23.31 4.16
CA GLY A 18 16.50 24.23 3.11
C GLY A 18 17.34 23.62 1.99
N GLU A 19 17.75 22.35 2.12
CA GLU A 19 18.41 21.56 1.07
C GLU A 19 17.56 20.31 0.73
N PRO A 20 16.34 20.50 0.20
CA PRO A 20 15.46 19.38 -0.15
C PRO A 20 15.97 18.63 -1.39
N ASP A 21 15.64 17.35 -1.47
CA ASP A 21 15.89 16.53 -2.68
C ASP A 21 14.93 16.91 -3.82
N ASP A 22 13.72 17.39 -3.49
CA ASP A 22 12.77 18.00 -4.43
C ASP A 22 12.04 19.17 -3.76
N ALA A 23 11.78 20.23 -4.52
CA ALA A 23 11.04 21.40 -4.02
C ALA A 23 10.13 21.98 -5.10
N ARG A 24 8.95 22.41 -4.69
CA ARG A 24 7.96 23.03 -5.59
C ARG A 24 7.34 24.27 -5.01
N GLU A 25 7.34 25.29 -5.83
CA GLU A 25 6.56 26.49 -5.56
C GLU A 25 5.10 26.24 -5.99
N ILE A 26 4.20 26.62 -5.12
CA ILE A 26 2.75 26.61 -5.35
C ILE A 26 2.17 27.99 -5.02
N PRO A 27 0.97 28.33 -5.45
CA PRO A 27 0.34 29.57 -5.03
C PRO A 27 0.26 29.66 -3.50
N TYR A 28 0.84 30.71 -2.94
CA TYR A 28 0.96 30.97 -1.50
C TYR A 28 1.71 29.88 -0.72
N GLY A 29 2.69 29.20 -1.32
CA GLY A 29 3.45 28.25 -0.55
C GLY A 29 4.54 27.52 -1.30
N ARG A 30 5.25 26.69 -0.55
CA ARG A 30 6.34 25.84 -1.03
C ARG A 30 6.23 24.47 -0.37
N LEU A 31 6.38 23.42 -1.18
CA LEU A 31 6.44 22.03 -0.75
C LEU A 31 7.84 21.49 -0.98
N GLU A 32 8.41 20.87 0.02
CA GLU A 32 9.77 20.32 0.01
C GLU A 32 9.72 18.85 0.38
N THR A 33 10.59 18.05 -0.24
CA THR A 33 10.73 16.62 0.05
C THR A 33 12.18 16.28 0.37
N TYR A 34 12.39 15.53 1.43
CA TYR A 34 13.67 15.05 1.90
C TYR A 34 13.66 13.54 1.89
N ASP A 35 14.56 12.93 1.13
CA ASP A 35 14.71 11.48 1.04
C ASP A 35 15.69 10.99 2.12
N MET A 36 15.16 10.21 3.06
CA MET A 36 15.91 9.63 4.18
C MET A 36 16.10 8.11 4.02
N GLY A 37 16.12 7.64 2.79
CA GLY A 37 16.23 6.23 2.45
C GLY A 37 14.87 5.53 2.50
N ASP A 38 14.58 4.84 3.58
CA ASP A 38 13.29 4.12 3.72
C ASP A 38 12.10 5.06 4.01
N ILE A 39 12.38 6.30 4.39
CA ILE A 39 11.37 7.30 4.75
C ILE A 39 11.57 8.56 3.93
N ARG A 40 10.52 9.08 3.34
CA ARG A 40 10.47 10.43 2.81
C ARG A 40 9.79 11.35 3.82
N ILE A 41 10.37 12.53 4.00
CA ILE A 41 9.81 13.57 4.86
C ILE A 41 9.37 14.71 3.96
N GLY A 42 8.12 15.12 4.09
CA GLY A 42 7.56 16.32 3.48
C GLY A 42 7.70 17.51 4.43
N ARG A 43 8.06 18.67 3.93
CA ARG A 43 7.93 19.92 4.64
C ARG A 43 7.11 20.88 3.79
N SER A 44 6.04 21.42 4.36
CA SER A 44 5.21 22.42 3.71
C SER A 44 5.39 23.77 4.39
N VAL A 45 5.56 24.81 3.60
CA VAL A 45 5.59 26.22 4.07
C VAL A 45 4.47 26.94 3.35
N LEU A 46 3.37 27.20 4.05
CA LEU A 46 2.14 27.72 3.47
C LEU A 46 1.85 29.09 4.06
N GLN A 47 1.79 30.11 3.21
CA GLN A 47 1.65 31.49 3.60
C GLN A 47 0.21 31.85 3.99
N PRO A 48 -0.02 32.90 4.77
CA PRO A 48 -1.35 33.47 4.95
C PRO A 48 -2.06 33.69 3.62
N GLY A 49 -3.33 33.26 3.54
CA GLY A 49 -4.11 33.24 2.29
C GLY A 49 -4.03 31.97 1.49
N TRP A 50 -3.15 31.04 1.85
CA TRP A 50 -3.16 29.72 1.24
C TRP A 50 -4.44 28.95 1.62
N ARG A 51 -5.00 28.31 0.61
CA ARG A 51 -6.12 27.38 0.76
C ARG A 51 -5.99 26.25 -0.24
N TRP A 52 -6.18 25.00 0.21
CA TRP A 52 -6.02 23.83 -0.64
C TRP A 52 -6.94 23.87 -1.88
N SER A 53 -8.23 24.22 -1.69
CA SER A 53 -9.20 24.30 -2.79
C SER A 53 -8.88 25.40 -3.82
N GLN A 54 -8.00 26.33 -3.51
CA GLN A 54 -7.56 27.40 -4.42
C GLN A 54 -6.17 27.15 -5.00
N SER A 55 -5.26 26.67 -4.18
CA SER A 55 -3.84 26.51 -4.52
C SER A 55 -3.50 25.14 -5.10
N ILE A 56 -4.15 24.09 -4.62
CA ILE A 56 -3.82 22.70 -4.98
C ILE A 56 -4.90 22.04 -5.82
N LYS A 57 -6.19 22.27 -5.55
CA LYS A 57 -7.29 21.68 -6.32
C LYS A 57 -7.13 21.82 -7.84
N PRO A 58 -6.70 22.98 -8.41
CA PRO A 58 -6.50 23.11 -9.86
C PRO A 58 -5.42 22.18 -10.39
N ILE A 59 -4.43 21.84 -9.55
CA ILE A 59 -3.29 20.97 -9.89
C ILE A 59 -3.69 19.50 -9.67
N ALA A 60 -4.28 19.18 -8.51
CA ALA A 60 -4.67 17.83 -8.12
C ALA A 60 -5.87 17.28 -8.93
N ARG A 61 -6.71 18.17 -9.48
CA ARG A 61 -7.94 17.82 -10.23
C ARG A 61 -8.92 16.94 -9.45
N THR A 62 -8.91 17.04 -8.12
CA THR A 62 -9.85 16.39 -7.21
C THR A 62 -10.71 17.44 -6.51
N GLU A 63 -11.90 17.05 -6.05
CA GLU A 63 -12.80 17.98 -5.35
C GLU A 63 -12.27 18.39 -3.96
N LEU A 64 -11.61 17.46 -3.28
CA LEU A 64 -10.98 17.61 -1.97
C LEU A 64 -9.60 16.97 -1.98
N CYS A 65 -8.80 17.24 -0.96
CA CYS A 65 -7.53 16.54 -0.76
C CYS A 65 -7.81 15.06 -0.47
N GLU A 66 -7.29 14.18 -1.32
CA GLU A 66 -7.44 12.72 -1.17
C GLU A 66 -6.19 12.09 -0.53
N TYR A 67 -5.36 12.91 0.08
CA TYR A 67 -4.14 12.46 0.73
C TYR A 67 -4.36 12.25 2.23
N HIS A 68 -3.74 11.20 2.79
CA HIS A 68 -3.70 10.95 4.23
C HIS A 68 -2.45 11.61 4.81
N HIS A 69 -2.63 12.60 5.66
CA HIS A 69 -1.54 13.31 6.30
C HIS A 69 -1.33 12.81 7.72
N ILE A 70 -0.07 12.54 8.06
CA ILE A 70 0.39 12.31 9.43
C ILE A 70 1.60 13.20 9.63
N GLY A 71 1.52 14.15 10.54
CA GLY A 71 2.57 15.15 10.65
C GLY A 71 2.62 15.90 11.98
N LEU A 72 3.51 16.87 11.99
CA LEU A 72 3.71 17.84 13.08
C LEU A 72 3.57 19.25 12.52
N CYS A 73 2.73 20.06 13.13
CA CYS A 73 2.71 21.51 12.90
C CYS A 73 3.89 22.13 13.65
N VAL A 74 4.80 22.74 12.89
CA VAL A 74 6.01 23.38 13.44
C VAL A 74 5.75 24.84 13.82
N SER A 75 4.95 25.54 13.00
CA SER A 75 4.65 26.97 13.17
C SER A 75 3.31 27.32 12.52
N GLY A 76 2.67 28.38 13.00
CA GLY A 76 1.40 28.87 12.49
C GLY A 76 0.23 27.97 12.85
N SER A 77 -0.88 28.17 12.15
CA SER A 77 -2.08 27.37 12.35
C SER A 77 -2.88 27.21 11.05
N ALA A 78 -3.63 26.10 10.94
CA ALA A 78 -4.53 25.86 9.84
C ALA A 78 -5.83 25.21 10.30
N ARG A 79 -6.90 25.49 9.59
CA ARG A 79 -8.18 24.82 9.75
C ARG A 79 -8.35 23.77 8.65
N ILE A 80 -8.76 22.61 9.09
CA ILE A 80 -9.09 21.46 8.23
C ILE A 80 -10.60 21.31 8.28
N ARG A 81 -11.24 21.05 7.13
CA ARG A 81 -12.67 20.71 7.03
C ARG A 81 -12.85 19.45 6.22
N MET A 82 -13.43 18.44 6.83
CA MET A 82 -13.82 17.21 6.17
C MET A 82 -15.07 17.39 5.29
N ARG A 83 -15.26 16.47 4.34
CA ARG A 83 -16.44 16.47 3.43
C ARG A 83 -17.77 16.45 4.19
N GLU A 84 -17.86 15.72 5.28
CA GLU A 84 -19.02 15.60 6.15
C GLU A 84 -19.22 16.79 7.10
N GLY A 85 -18.32 17.79 7.03
CA GLY A 85 -18.42 19.04 7.78
C GLY A 85 -17.68 19.07 9.12
N ALA A 86 -17.05 17.99 9.55
CA ALA A 86 -16.19 18.00 10.73
C ALA A 86 -15.01 18.97 10.53
N GLU A 87 -14.68 19.77 11.53
CA GLU A 87 -13.58 20.73 11.48
C GLU A 87 -12.57 20.49 12.61
N LEU A 88 -11.31 20.71 12.29
CA LEU A 88 -10.19 20.67 13.20
C LEU A 88 -9.32 21.92 13.00
N LEU A 89 -8.89 22.57 14.09
CA LEU A 89 -7.83 23.55 14.09
C LEU A 89 -6.53 22.87 14.52
N ILE A 90 -5.50 23.00 13.69
CA ILE A 90 -4.15 22.48 13.98
C ILE A 90 -3.26 23.68 14.26
N GLU A 91 -2.55 23.65 15.38
CA GLU A 91 -1.68 24.73 15.88
C GLU A 91 -0.25 24.23 16.07
N ALA A 92 0.69 25.16 16.15
CA ALA A 92 2.10 24.87 16.37
C ALA A 92 2.32 23.94 17.58
N GLY A 93 3.20 22.95 17.41
CA GLY A 93 3.52 21.96 18.42
C GLY A 93 2.57 20.74 18.48
N GLN A 94 1.53 20.69 17.64
CA GLN A 94 0.59 19.58 17.61
C GLN A 94 0.95 18.56 16.54
N PHE A 95 0.94 17.28 16.92
CA PHE A 95 0.85 16.19 15.96
C PHE A 95 -0.57 16.08 15.44
N TYR A 96 -0.71 15.72 14.19
CA TYR A 96 -2.02 15.56 13.57
C TYR A 96 -2.08 14.34 12.64
N GLU A 97 -3.29 13.84 12.49
CA GLU A 97 -3.68 12.89 11.48
C GLU A 97 -4.90 13.44 10.77
N VAL A 98 -4.83 13.58 9.44
CA VAL A 98 -5.92 14.08 8.61
C VAL A 98 -6.19 13.08 7.49
N PRO A 99 -7.32 12.38 7.52
CA PRO A 99 -7.69 11.40 6.49
C PRO A 99 -8.05 12.09 5.15
N PRO A 100 -8.10 11.33 4.05
CA PRO A 100 -8.57 11.82 2.75
C PRO A 100 -9.98 12.42 2.81
N GLY A 101 -10.25 13.36 1.92
CA GLY A 101 -11.58 13.98 1.78
C GLY A 101 -11.73 15.31 2.52
N HIS A 102 -10.67 16.10 2.61
CA HIS A 102 -10.67 17.38 3.33
C HIS A 102 -10.27 18.57 2.44
N ASP A 103 -10.67 19.76 2.85
CA ASP A 103 -10.11 21.07 2.47
C ASP A 103 -9.33 21.64 3.65
N SER A 104 -8.34 22.50 3.41
CA SER A 104 -7.53 23.12 4.46
C SER A 104 -7.12 24.53 4.08
N TRP A 105 -6.96 25.42 5.08
CA TRP A 105 -6.50 26.79 4.88
C TRP A 105 -5.73 27.31 6.09
N VAL A 106 -4.79 28.20 5.80
CA VAL A 106 -4.01 28.90 6.84
C VAL A 106 -4.92 29.84 7.62
N VAL A 107 -4.75 29.89 8.94
CA VAL A 107 -5.46 30.78 9.85
C VAL A 107 -4.44 31.71 10.53
N GLY A 108 -4.76 33.00 10.56
CA GLY A 108 -3.87 34.02 11.12
C GLY A 108 -2.86 34.56 10.10
N ASP A 109 -1.86 35.30 10.64
CA ASP A 109 -0.91 36.04 9.85
C ASP A 109 0.49 35.40 9.77
N GLU A 110 0.64 34.23 10.38
CA GLU A 110 1.89 33.45 10.36
C GLU A 110 1.81 32.31 9.34
N PRO A 111 2.93 32.01 8.68
CA PRO A 111 2.98 30.84 7.80
C PRO A 111 2.72 29.55 8.57
N TRP A 112 1.88 28.69 8.01
CA TRP A 112 1.68 27.33 8.51
C TRP A 112 2.79 26.44 7.98
N ILE A 113 3.66 25.97 8.87
CA ILE A 113 4.79 25.10 8.55
C ILE A 113 4.56 23.74 9.14
N THR A 114 4.60 22.70 8.30
CA THR A 114 4.42 21.32 8.72
C THR A 114 5.58 20.43 8.30
N ILE A 115 5.72 19.34 9.04
CA ILE A 115 6.54 18.18 8.66
C ILE A 115 5.61 16.97 8.62
N ASP A 116 5.55 16.32 7.46
CA ASP A 116 4.73 15.13 7.21
C ASP A 116 5.64 13.90 6.99
N TRP A 117 5.33 12.79 7.66
CA TRP A 117 6.05 11.52 7.52
C TRP A 117 5.59 10.68 6.34
N GLN A 118 4.51 11.07 5.71
CA GLN A 118 4.09 10.57 4.41
C GLN A 118 4.06 11.77 3.47
N PRO A 119 5.13 12.00 2.71
CA PRO A 119 5.21 13.16 1.84
C PRO A 119 4.13 13.07 0.76
N SER A 120 3.41 14.17 0.59
CA SER A 120 2.45 14.36 -0.48
C SER A 120 3.16 14.53 -1.84
N THR A 121 3.98 13.58 -2.23
CA THR A 121 4.61 13.57 -3.56
C THR A 121 3.58 13.55 -4.69
N ALA A 122 2.31 13.24 -4.39
CA ALA A 122 1.22 13.26 -5.33
C ALA A 122 0.83 14.67 -5.81
N PHE A 123 1.02 15.71 -4.99
CA PHE A 123 0.60 17.07 -5.36
C PHE A 123 1.52 17.77 -6.34
N ALA A 124 2.68 17.26 -6.53
CA ALA A 124 3.76 18.00 -7.11
C ALA A 124 4.20 17.47 -8.48
N ARG A 125 3.47 16.58 -9.14
CA ARG A 125 3.78 16.20 -10.52
C ARG A 125 3.11 17.14 -11.49
N THR A 126 3.94 17.97 -12.14
CA THR A 126 3.58 18.75 -13.33
C THR A 126 2.97 17.85 -14.41
N GLU A 127 2.07 18.44 -15.18
CA GLU A 127 1.48 17.91 -16.41
C GLU A 127 2.51 17.21 -17.31
N GLY A 128 2.52 15.95 -17.24
CA GLY A 128 3.31 14.96 -17.94
C GLY A 128 2.89 13.63 -17.38
N GLY A 129 1.58 13.50 -17.12
CA GLY A 129 0.79 12.42 -16.54
C GLY A 129 1.42 11.02 -16.57
N GLY A 130 2.55 10.86 -15.92
CA GLY A 130 3.08 9.55 -15.60
C GLY A 130 2.54 9.15 -14.24
N PHE A 131 1.61 8.20 -14.20
CA PHE A 131 1.40 7.39 -13.02
C PHE A 131 2.75 6.88 -12.56
N ASP A 132 3.03 6.89 -11.24
CA ASP A 132 4.21 6.20 -10.73
C ASP A 132 4.01 4.72 -10.98
N ARG A 133 4.55 4.25 -12.10
CA ARG A 133 4.61 2.84 -12.39
C ARG A 133 5.82 2.28 -11.68
N VAL A 134 5.55 1.45 -10.70
CA VAL A 134 6.59 0.73 -9.98
C VAL A 134 6.37 -0.76 -10.17
N VAL A 135 7.45 -1.50 -10.20
CA VAL A 135 7.37 -2.95 -10.15
C VAL A 135 7.14 -3.35 -8.70
N ALA A 136 6.03 -4.01 -8.44
CA ALA A 136 5.70 -4.54 -7.13
C ALA A 136 5.13 -5.95 -7.23
N THR A 137 5.21 -6.67 -6.14
CA THR A 137 4.64 -8.00 -6.02
C THR A 137 3.32 -7.93 -5.29
N ARG A 138 2.28 -8.48 -5.90
CA ARG A 138 0.96 -8.58 -5.33
C ARG A 138 0.70 -9.96 -4.79
N LEU A 139 0.15 -10.01 -3.59
CA LEU A 139 -0.47 -11.17 -2.99
C LEU A 139 -1.98 -10.98 -3.01
N VAL A 140 -2.70 -12.00 -3.45
CA VAL A 140 -4.16 -12.14 -3.30
C VAL A 140 -4.42 -13.42 -2.55
N THR A 141 -5.29 -13.37 -1.56
CA THR A 141 -5.78 -14.53 -0.82
C THR A 141 -7.30 -14.58 -0.87
N ASP A 142 -7.87 -15.77 -0.73
CA ASP A 142 -9.30 -16.01 -0.75
C ASP A 142 -9.64 -17.23 0.11
N ILE A 143 -10.69 -17.14 0.95
CA ILE A 143 -11.15 -18.25 1.77
C ILE A 143 -11.99 -19.19 0.91
N VAL A 144 -11.60 -20.46 0.89
CA VAL A 144 -12.30 -21.49 0.12
C VAL A 144 -13.68 -21.75 0.71
N ASP A 145 -14.69 -21.80 -0.15
CA ASP A 145 -16.09 -22.08 0.21
C ASP A 145 -16.67 -21.16 1.31
N SER A 146 -16.21 -19.90 1.36
CA SER A 146 -16.58 -18.92 2.38
C SER A 146 -18.10 -18.77 2.54
N THR A 147 -18.85 -18.74 1.42
CA THR A 147 -20.31 -18.63 1.44
C THR A 147 -20.97 -19.87 2.07
N ALA A 148 -20.49 -21.06 1.75
CA ALA A 148 -21.02 -22.30 2.32
C ALA A 148 -20.71 -22.38 3.83
N ARG A 149 -19.50 -21.99 4.23
CA ARG A 149 -19.07 -21.93 5.63
C ARG A 149 -19.87 -20.91 6.43
N ALA A 150 -20.16 -19.75 5.85
CA ALA A 150 -21.00 -18.73 6.48
C ALA A 150 -22.42 -19.25 6.75
N LEU A 151 -23.01 -19.96 5.78
CA LEU A 151 -24.33 -20.59 5.94
C LEU A 151 -24.34 -21.69 7.01
N GLU A 152 -23.29 -22.50 7.07
CA GLU A 152 -23.14 -23.58 8.05
C GLU A 152 -22.99 -23.04 9.50
N LEU A 153 -22.16 -22.02 9.69
CA LEU A 153 -21.82 -21.48 11.00
C LEU A 153 -22.85 -20.47 11.53
N GLY A 154 -23.56 -19.80 10.62
CA GLY A 154 -24.42 -18.66 10.90
C GLY A 154 -23.63 -17.35 11.14
N ASP A 155 -24.29 -16.22 10.95
CA ASP A 155 -23.68 -14.89 10.86
C ASP A 155 -22.78 -14.51 12.05
N GLY A 156 -23.16 -14.87 13.27
CA GLY A 156 -22.40 -14.53 14.48
C GLY A 156 -21.04 -15.24 14.50
N ARG A 157 -21.05 -16.57 14.40
CA ARG A 157 -19.82 -17.37 14.46
C ARG A 157 -18.93 -17.12 13.24
N TRP A 158 -19.53 -16.90 12.09
CA TRP A 158 -18.78 -16.56 10.87
C TRP A 158 -18.06 -15.22 11.03
N ARG A 159 -18.72 -14.19 11.57
CA ARG A 159 -18.10 -12.89 11.85
C ARG A 159 -16.92 -13.00 12.81
N ASP A 160 -17.06 -13.77 13.88
CA ASP A 160 -15.99 -13.98 14.86
C ASP A 160 -14.79 -14.71 14.24
N LEU A 161 -15.07 -15.68 13.36
CA LEU A 161 -14.04 -16.44 12.65
C LEU A 161 -13.31 -15.57 11.64
N LEU A 162 -14.01 -14.73 10.86
CA LEU A 162 -13.43 -13.75 9.95
C LEU A 162 -12.56 -12.74 10.71
N ALA A 163 -13.03 -12.22 11.84
CA ALA A 163 -12.25 -11.27 12.64
C ALA A 163 -10.91 -11.86 13.10
N ARG A 164 -10.90 -13.15 13.48
CA ARG A 164 -9.67 -13.88 13.84
C ARG A 164 -8.77 -14.10 12.64
N HIS A 165 -9.33 -14.45 11.49
CA HIS A 165 -8.61 -14.59 10.23
C HIS A 165 -7.96 -13.25 9.84
N ASP A 166 -8.72 -12.16 9.83
CA ASP A 166 -8.25 -10.83 9.48
C ASP A 166 -7.10 -10.37 10.37
N GLN A 167 -7.22 -10.61 11.68
CA GLN A 167 -6.15 -10.32 12.63
C GLN A 167 -4.87 -11.12 12.32
N ALA A 168 -5.02 -12.41 12.02
CA ALA A 168 -3.89 -13.26 11.69
C ALA A 168 -3.22 -12.82 10.39
N VAL A 169 -4.00 -12.51 9.33
CA VAL A 169 -3.47 -12.02 8.06
C VAL A 169 -2.70 -10.72 8.26
N ARG A 170 -3.25 -9.73 8.96
CA ARG A 170 -2.57 -8.45 9.22
C ARG A 170 -1.27 -8.63 9.99
N ALA A 171 -1.24 -9.52 10.98
CA ALA A 171 0.00 -9.83 11.71
C ALA A 171 1.09 -10.44 10.80
N VAL A 172 0.70 -11.29 9.84
CA VAL A 172 1.61 -11.84 8.83
C VAL A 172 2.08 -10.74 7.87
N LEU A 173 1.16 -9.91 7.39
CA LEU A 173 1.52 -8.79 6.50
C LEU A 173 2.53 -7.86 7.16
N ASP A 174 2.31 -7.47 8.41
CA ASP A 174 3.24 -6.62 9.17
C ASP A 174 4.62 -7.26 9.30
N ARG A 175 4.67 -8.56 9.63
CA ARG A 175 5.92 -9.32 9.77
C ARG A 175 6.74 -9.35 8.48
N PHE A 176 6.08 -9.52 7.33
CA PHE A 176 6.73 -9.59 6.02
C PHE A 176 6.76 -8.24 5.28
N ARG A 177 6.40 -7.14 5.95
CA ARG A 177 6.35 -5.78 5.39
C ARG A 177 5.44 -5.68 4.16
N GLY A 178 4.33 -6.43 4.18
CA GLY A 178 3.28 -6.34 3.19
C GLY A 178 2.33 -5.19 3.51
N ARG A 179 1.96 -4.42 2.51
CA ARG A 179 0.96 -3.36 2.66
C ARG A 179 -0.40 -3.87 2.19
N GLU A 180 -1.39 -3.91 3.09
CA GLU A 180 -2.78 -4.15 2.74
C GLU A 180 -3.27 -3.06 1.78
N VAL A 181 -3.90 -3.46 0.68
CA VAL A 181 -4.47 -2.55 -0.35
C VAL A 181 -5.98 -2.59 -0.32
N ALA A 182 -6.55 -3.77 -0.15
CA ALA A 182 -8.00 -3.97 -0.10
C ALA A 182 -8.34 -5.29 0.59
N THR A 183 -9.55 -5.36 1.14
CA THR A 183 -10.23 -6.61 1.50
C THR A 183 -11.41 -6.83 0.54
N THR A 184 -11.66 -8.08 0.18
CA THR A 184 -12.77 -8.47 -0.70
C THR A 184 -13.91 -9.14 0.07
N GLY A 185 -13.98 -8.91 1.37
CA GLY A 185 -14.94 -9.52 2.30
C GLY A 185 -14.36 -10.75 3.00
N ASP A 186 -13.86 -11.72 2.27
CA ASP A 186 -13.26 -12.97 2.74
C ASP A 186 -11.81 -13.16 2.23
N GLY A 187 -11.31 -12.23 1.43
CA GLY A 187 -9.96 -12.25 0.89
C GLY A 187 -9.19 -10.95 1.12
N PHE A 188 -7.88 -11.03 0.95
CA PHE A 188 -6.97 -9.91 1.08
C PHE A 188 -6.21 -9.65 -0.22
N VAL A 189 -5.97 -8.37 -0.49
CA VAL A 189 -5.05 -7.91 -1.50
C VAL A 189 -3.96 -7.11 -0.82
N ALA A 190 -2.72 -7.56 -0.95
CA ALA A 190 -1.56 -6.88 -0.40
C ALA A 190 -0.46 -6.68 -1.46
N VAL A 191 0.40 -5.69 -1.25
CA VAL A 191 1.57 -5.44 -2.10
C VAL A 191 2.85 -5.50 -1.28
N PHE A 192 3.91 -5.95 -1.94
CA PHE A 192 5.25 -6.13 -1.38
C PHE A 192 6.28 -5.54 -2.33
N ASP A 193 7.37 -5.08 -1.79
CA ASP A 193 8.57 -4.63 -2.52
C ASP A 193 9.49 -5.80 -2.93
N GLY A 194 9.15 -7.05 -2.54
CA GLY A 194 9.92 -8.25 -2.85
C GLY A 194 9.05 -9.50 -3.01
N ALA A 195 9.32 -10.27 -4.08
CA ALA A 195 8.57 -11.46 -4.43
C ALA A 195 8.73 -12.59 -3.39
N GLU A 196 9.91 -12.76 -2.82
CA GLU A 196 10.20 -13.77 -1.80
C GLU A 196 9.38 -13.54 -0.53
N ARG A 197 9.32 -12.31 -0.05
CA ARG A 197 8.49 -11.93 1.11
C ARG A 197 7.01 -12.18 0.87
N ALA A 198 6.51 -11.89 -0.33
CA ALA A 198 5.13 -12.14 -0.69
C ALA A 198 4.79 -13.64 -0.67
N ILE A 199 5.70 -14.51 -1.14
CA ILE A 199 5.51 -15.95 -1.12
C ILE A 199 5.50 -16.49 0.32
N HIS A 200 6.47 -16.09 1.14
CA HIS A 200 6.50 -16.51 2.54
C HIS A 200 5.27 -16.02 3.31
N ALA A 201 4.82 -14.79 3.07
CA ALA A 201 3.57 -14.28 3.64
C ALA A 201 2.36 -15.11 3.19
N ALA A 202 2.27 -15.47 1.90
CA ALA A 202 1.20 -16.31 1.39
C ALA A 202 1.14 -17.68 2.08
N GLN A 203 2.28 -18.34 2.25
CA GLN A 203 2.38 -19.64 2.92
C GLN A 203 2.02 -19.53 4.41
N GLU A 204 2.51 -18.52 5.11
CA GLU A 204 2.23 -18.32 6.52
C GLU A 204 0.75 -17.97 6.76
N ILE A 205 0.12 -17.18 5.87
CA ILE A 205 -1.34 -16.94 5.90
C ILE A 205 -2.11 -18.25 5.77
N GLY A 206 -1.72 -19.12 4.83
CA GLY A 206 -2.33 -20.44 4.67
C GLY A 206 -2.25 -21.29 5.94
N TRP A 207 -1.10 -21.35 6.60
CA TRP A 207 -0.92 -22.06 7.87
C TRP A 207 -1.72 -21.46 9.01
N ALA A 208 -1.73 -20.12 9.14
CA ALA A 208 -2.50 -19.43 10.16
C ALA A 208 -4.02 -19.64 10.00
N ALA A 209 -4.52 -19.62 8.77
CA ALA A 209 -5.91 -19.91 8.44
C ALA A 209 -6.27 -21.37 8.78
N SER A 210 -5.43 -22.33 8.41
CA SER A 210 -5.60 -23.74 8.74
C SER A 210 -5.67 -23.97 10.26
N GLY A 211 -4.85 -23.24 11.04
CA GLY A 211 -4.86 -23.30 12.50
C GLY A 211 -6.19 -22.88 13.16
N ILE A 212 -7.04 -22.14 12.45
CA ILE A 212 -8.38 -21.74 12.91
C ILE A 212 -9.51 -22.44 12.15
N GLY A 213 -9.19 -23.45 11.35
CA GLY A 213 -10.15 -24.27 10.62
C GLY A 213 -10.67 -23.65 9.32
N LEU A 214 -9.94 -22.72 8.74
CA LEU A 214 -10.18 -22.15 7.40
C LEU A 214 -9.15 -22.67 6.42
N GLU A 215 -9.57 -22.84 5.17
CA GLU A 215 -8.68 -23.10 4.05
C GLU A 215 -8.60 -21.85 3.17
N VAL A 216 -7.40 -21.44 2.85
CA VAL A 216 -7.12 -20.27 2.02
C VAL A 216 -6.35 -20.69 0.79
N ARG A 217 -6.73 -20.18 -0.37
CA ARG A 217 -5.95 -20.22 -1.59
C ARG A 217 -5.29 -18.87 -1.81
N ALA A 218 -4.10 -18.86 -2.39
CA ALA A 218 -3.36 -17.64 -2.60
C ALA A 218 -2.66 -17.59 -3.95
N ALA A 219 -2.42 -16.38 -4.45
CA ALA A 219 -1.60 -16.16 -5.62
C ALA A 219 -0.67 -14.97 -5.46
N VAL A 220 0.53 -15.11 -6.03
CA VAL A 220 1.57 -14.08 -6.05
C VAL A 220 1.91 -13.72 -7.49
N HIS A 221 1.76 -12.44 -7.84
CA HIS A 221 2.09 -11.92 -9.16
C HIS A 221 2.93 -10.66 -9.06
N THR A 222 4.03 -10.61 -9.80
CA THR A 222 4.90 -9.43 -9.89
C THR A 222 4.72 -8.76 -11.24
N GLY A 223 4.58 -7.45 -11.21
CA GLY A 223 4.40 -6.63 -12.41
C GLY A 223 4.29 -5.16 -12.08
N GLU A 224 4.17 -4.34 -13.10
CA GLU A 224 3.97 -2.90 -12.92
C GLU A 224 2.60 -2.64 -12.28
N ILE A 225 2.61 -1.79 -11.27
CA ILE A 225 1.43 -1.21 -10.66
C ILE A 225 1.48 0.30 -10.77
N GLU A 226 0.34 0.92 -10.81
CA GLU A 226 0.19 2.37 -10.74
C GLU A 226 -0.14 2.77 -9.31
N LEU A 227 0.67 3.67 -8.75
CA LEU A 227 0.41 4.25 -7.45
C LEU A 227 -0.26 5.62 -7.65
N GLU A 228 -1.49 5.76 -7.22
CA GLU A 228 -2.24 7.00 -7.28
C GLU A 228 -2.83 7.32 -5.90
N GLY A 229 -2.35 8.37 -5.25
CA GLY A 229 -2.89 8.85 -3.95
C GLY A 229 -2.92 7.79 -2.84
N GLY A 230 -1.93 6.87 -2.82
CA GLY A 230 -1.93 5.74 -1.88
C GLY A 230 -2.74 4.52 -2.36
N ASN A 231 -3.53 4.66 -3.41
CA ASN A 231 -4.24 3.55 -4.04
C ASN A 231 -3.35 2.85 -5.07
N VAL A 232 -3.57 1.56 -5.22
CA VAL A 232 -2.88 0.74 -6.22
C VAL A 232 -3.85 0.45 -7.36
N ARG A 233 -3.47 0.83 -8.58
CA ARG A 233 -4.23 0.55 -9.81
C ARG A 233 -3.38 -0.19 -10.82
N GLY A 234 -3.99 -0.69 -11.87
CA GLY A 234 -3.32 -1.32 -13.02
C GLY A 234 -3.89 -2.68 -13.39
N ALA A 235 -3.62 -3.12 -14.62
CA ALA A 235 -4.09 -4.41 -15.16
C ALA A 235 -3.60 -5.62 -14.35
N THR A 236 -2.45 -5.49 -13.69
CA THR A 236 -1.88 -6.47 -12.75
C THR A 236 -2.81 -6.81 -11.57
N MET A 237 -3.79 -5.92 -11.25
CA MET A 237 -4.79 -6.17 -10.20
C MET A 237 -5.60 -7.44 -10.51
N HIS A 238 -5.97 -7.62 -11.76
CA HIS A 238 -6.83 -8.73 -12.17
C HIS A 238 -6.05 -10.03 -12.36
N ILE A 239 -4.77 -9.97 -12.73
CA ILE A 239 -3.96 -11.18 -13.01
C ILE A 239 -3.78 -12.01 -11.74
N ALA A 240 -3.38 -11.40 -10.62
CA ALA A 240 -3.18 -12.13 -9.37
C ALA A 240 -4.48 -12.81 -8.88
N ALA A 241 -5.62 -12.12 -8.96
CA ALA A 241 -6.91 -12.70 -8.59
C ALA A 241 -7.26 -13.92 -9.48
N ARG A 242 -7.02 -13.80 -10.80
CA ARG A 242 -7.26 -14.93 -11.73
C ARG A 242 -6.35 -16.13 -11.50
N ILE A 243 -5.11 -15.87 -11.05
CA ILE A 243 -4.20 -16.97 -10.67
C ILE A 243 -4.69 -17.62 -9.36
N ALA A 244 -5.21 -16.85 -8.41
CA ALA A 244 -5.77 -17.38 -7.18
C ALA A 244 -7.00 -18.29 -7.43
N ASP A 245 -7.83 -17.95 -8.42
CA ASP A 245 -8.97 -18.79 -8.84
C ASP A 245 -8.56 -20.18 -9.33
N LEU A 246 -7.31 -20.37 -9.76
CA LEU A 246 -6.78 -21.65 -10.24
C LEU A 246 -6.19 -22.52 -9.11
N ALA A 247 -5.93 -21.93 -7.95
CA ALA A 247 -5.32 -22.63 -6.83
C ALA A 247 -6.37 -23.45 -6.06
N GLU A 248 -5.97 -24.66 -5.65
CA GLU A 248 -6.75 -25.51 -4.75
C GLU A 248 -6.58 -25.03 -3.29
N PRO A 249 -7.44 -25.50 -2.36
CA PRO A 249 -7.32 -25.19 -0.94
C PRO A 249 -5.90 -25.42 -0.41
N GLY A 250 -5.35 -24.48 0.33
CA GLY A 250 -4.01 -24.55 0.91
C GLY A 250 -2.87 -24.29 -0.08
N GLN A 251 -3.16 -24.06 -1.35
CA GLN A 251 -2.13 -23.83 -2.37
C GLN A 251 -1.80 -22.35 -2.56
N VAL A 252 -0.52 -22.11 -2.87
CA VAL A 252 0.00 -20.81 -3.31
C VAL A 252 0.47 -20.93 -4.76
N TYR A 253 -0.11 -20.15 -5.64
CA TYR A 253 0.32 -20.08 -7.04
C TYR A 253 1.14 -18.82 -7.29
N ALA A 254 2.12 -18.93 -8.19
CA ALA A 254 2.93 -17.81 -8.66
C ALA A 254 2.83 -17.66 -10.17
N SER A 255 2.87 -16.41 -10.63
CA SER A 255 3.02 -16.13 -12.07
C SER A 255 4.43 -16.45 -12.56
N TRP A 256 4.60 -16.57 -13.88
CA TRP A 256 5.91 -16.70 -14.50
C TRP A 256 6.84 -15.55 -14.11
N ALA A 257 6.38 -14.30 -14.14
CA ALA A 257 7.18 -13.15 -13.76
C ALA A 257 7.71 -13.22 -12.32
N THR A 258 6.88 -13.70 -11.38
CA THR A 258 7.29 -13.91 -9.99
C THR A 258 8.36 -15.00 -9.89
N ARG A 259 8.15 -16.11 -10.58
CA ARG A 259 9.11 -17.24 -10.62
C ARG A 259 10.46 -16.82 -11.20
N GLU A 260 10.47 -16.02 -12.28
CA GLU A 260 11.73 -15.55 -12.89
C GLU A 260 12.51 -14.62 -11.98
N LEU A 261 11.85 -13.74 -11.24
CA LEU A 261 12.50 -12.87 -10.25
C LEU A 261 13.13 -13.66 -9.11
N LEU A 262 12.65 -14.85 -8.84
CA LEU A 262 13.13 -15.74 -7.79
C LEU A 262 14.06 -16.84 -8.32
N ALA A 263 14.55 -16.68 -9.55
CA ALA A 263 15.56 -17.59 -10.09
C ALA A 263 16.82 -17.55 -9.21
N GLY A 264 17.14 -18.70 -8.59
CA GLY A 264 18.26 -18.81 -7.65
C GLY A 264 17.90 -18.65 -6.17
N SER A 265 16.64 -18.36 -5.83
CA SER A 265 16.15 -18.48 -4.45
C SER A 265 15.94 -19.95 -4.06
N PRO A 266 15.89 -20.26 -2.75
CA PRO A 266 15.62 -21.63 -2.28
C PRO A 266 14.15 -22.08 -2.45
N ILE A 267 13.28 -21.21 -2.99
CA ILE A 267 11.85 -21.52 -3.16
C ILE A 267 11.67 -22.48 -4.33
N GLY A 268 11.05 -23.63 -4.07
CA GLY A 268 10.69 -24.62 -5.06
C GLY A 268 9.41 -24.23 -5.82
N PHE A 269 9.39 -24.54 -7.12
CA PHE A 269 8.25 -24.28 -7.99
C PHE A 269 7.95 -25.48 -8.87
N THR A 270 6.69 -25.92 -8.89
CA THR A 270 6.19 -26.92 -9.82
C THR A 270 5.41 -26.26 -10.96
N ASP A 271 5.83 -26.45 -12.20
CA ASP A 271 5.17 -25.90 -13.41
C ASP A 271 3.75 -26.50 -13.56
N ARG A 272 2.75 -25.64 -13.67
CA ARG A 272 1.35 -26.01 -13.89
C ARG A 272 0.88 -25.72 -15.32
N GLY A 273 1.80 -25.31 -16.18
CA GLY A 273 1.56 -25.04 -17.60
C GLY A 273 0.90 -23.69 -17.90
N LEU A 274 0.51 -23.57 -19.14
CA LEU A 274 -0.25 -22.42 -19.63
C LEU A 274 -1.73 -22.56 -19.20
N ARG A 275 -2.32 -21.45 -18.76
CA ARG A 275 -3.72 -21.38 -18.31
C ARG A 275 -4.43 -20.19 -18.97
N GLU A 276 -5.60 -20.50 -19.52
CA GLU A 276 -6.55 -19.47 -19.90
C GLU A 276 -7.12 -18.80 -18.65
N MET A 277 -7.23 -17.46 -18.68
CA MET A 277 -7.78 -16.67 -17.57
C MET A 277 -8.88 -15.76 -18.09
N LYS A 278 -10.04 -15.79 -17.48
CA LYS A 278 -11.20 -15.00 -17.87
C LYS A 278 -10.83 -13.50 -17.95
N GLY A 279 -11.02 -12.91 -19.13
CA GLY A 279 -10.76 -11.50 -19.38
C GLY A 279 -9.32 -11.15 -19.74
N LEU A 280 -8.43 -12.13 -19.90
CA LEU A 280 -7.11 -11.96 -20.48
C LEU A 280 -7.09 -12.57 -21.89
N ALA A 281 -6.45 -11.86 -22.85
CA ALA A 281 -6.40 -12.29 -24.25
C ALA A 281 -5.41 -13.45 -24.47
N GLU A 282 -4.45 -13.64 -23.56
CA GLU A 282 -3.38 -14.63 -23.70
C GLU A 282 -3.35 -15.59 -22.53
N GLU A 283 -3.00 -16.83 -22.78
CA GLU A 283 -2.67 -17.80 -21.75
C GLU A 283 -1.45 -17.37 -20.95
N ARG A 284 -1.45 -17.66 -19.67
CA ARG A 284 -0.35 -17.34 -18.76
C ARG A 284 0.18 -18.61 -18.10
N ARG A 285 1.51 -18.73 -18.08
CA ARG A 285 2.15 -19.82 -17.36
C ARG A 285 2.12 -19.56 -15.87
N VAL A 286 1.71 -20.55 -15.09
CA VAL A 286 1.58 -20.50 -13.65
C VAL A 286 2.34 -21.64 -12.98
N TYR A 287 2.75 -21.42 -11.75
CA TYR A 287 3.54 -22.33 -10.96
C TYR A 287 2.90 -22.52 -9.58
N LEU A 288 2.86 -23.77 -9.12
CA LEU A 288 2.61 -24.06 -7.71
C LEU A 288 3.88 -23.78 -6.92
N VAL A 289 3.79 -23.00 -5.86
CA VAL A 289 4.87 -22.79 -4.89
C VAL A 289 4.94 -24.01 -3.98
N GLU A 290 6.10 -24.63 -3.88
CA GLU A 290 6.31 -25.79 -2.99
C GLU A 290 6.33 -25.32 -1.53
N PRO A 291 5.78 -26.12 -0.60
CA PRO A 291 5.82 -25.79 0.82
C PRO A 291 7.27 -25.58 1.28
N SER A 292 7.49 -24.54 2.05
CA SER A 292 8.77 -24.38 2.75
C SER A 292 8.89 -25.46 3.83
N GLY A 293 9.97 -26.24 3.80
CA GLY A 293 10.24 -27.28 4.78
C GLY A 293 10.60 -26.71 6.16
#